data_90a47db81930bd40fc807ac60d695cfb
#
_entry.id   90a47db81930bd40fc807ac60d695cfb
#
_cell.length_a   1.000
_cell.length_b   1.000
_cell.length_c   1.000
_cell.angle_alpha   90.00
_cell.angle_beta   90.00
_cell.angle_gamma   90.00
#
_symmetry.space_group_name_H-M   'P 1'
#
loop_
_entity.id
_entity.type
_entity.pdbx_description
1 polymer ?
#
loop_
_entity_poly.entity_id
_entity_poly.type
_entity_poly.pdbx_seq_one_letter_code
_entity_poly.pdbx_strand_id
1 'polypeptide(L)'
;MHVNSSSGVASKYGFQSATGGVISLANNNQAGGKTGNTNKNGGGQVWYDTDGPKFATGNQSTDGGTAPVVSTTKSITIKSSYGDTYRSSVYKNWKKDGTVRQGDYGYGDCNGCWFFGSAFAEVKGATIKKVTITITRQSGGSSSAVGLVVKSHGYSGRPSGAPSYRTTAGTLSLATGASGTLTITNSTILNEIKSGAVKGFGIQTTYDSAHYAVCSGSVTVKIEYRE
;
A
#
# COMPACT_ATOMS: atom_id res chain seq x y z
N MET A 1 -4.58 -30.65 -7.21
CA MET A 1 -4.46 -31.76 -6.21
C MET A 1 -3.55 -31.28 -5.11
N HIS A 2 -3.98 -31.42 -3.87
CA HIS A 2 -3.18 -31.08 -2.70
C HIS A 2 -2.78 -32.38 -1.99
N VAL A 3 -1.51 -32.56 -1.73
CA VAL A 3 -0.96 -33.75 -1.07
C VAL A 3 -0.31 -33.34 0.23
N ASN A 4 -0.79 -33.87 1.34
CA ASN A 4 -0.28 -33.57 2.67
C ASN A 4 0.26 -34.86 3.34
N SER A 5 1.50 -34.85 3.76
CA SER A 5 2.16 -35.95 4.45
C SER A 5 2.10 -37.30 3.71
N SER A 6 2.30 -37.27 2.40
CA SER A 6 2.30 -38.48 1.55
C SER A 6 3.66 -38.67 0.88
N SER A 7 4.05 -39.92 0.69
CA SER A 7 5.19 -40.30 -0.14
C SER A 7 4.67 -41.10 -1.34
N GLY A 8 5.03 -40.68 -2.54
CA GLY A 8 4.72 -41.40 -3.76
C GLY A 8 5.88 -42.29 -4.15
N VAL A 9 5.62 -43.55 -4.43
CA VAL A 9 6.65 -44.52 -4.77
C VAL A 9 6.33 -45.25 -6.08
N ALA A 10 7.35 -45.31 -6.91
CA ALA A 10 7.65 -46.44 -7.80
C ALA A 10 6.83 -46.62 -9.06
N SER A 11 6.25 -45.61 -9.61
CA SER A 11 5.96 -45.60 -11.05
C SER A 11 7.01 -44.77 -11.77
N LYS A 12 6.89 -44.60 -13.05
CA LYS A 12 7.79 -43.74 -13.86
C LYS A 12 7.81 -42.31 -13.31
N TYR A 13 6.71 -41.86 -12.67
CA TYR A 13 6.55 -40.55 -12.03
C TYR A 13 5.96 -40.73 -10.64
N GLY A 14 6.45 -39.98 -9.65
CA GLY A 14 5.92 -40.00 -8.31
C GLY A 14 4.54 -39.31 -8.24
N PHE A 15 4.48 -38.06 -8.63
CA PHE A 15 3.25 -37.28 -8.80
C PHE A 15 3.27 -36.62 -10.17
N GLN A 16 2.13 -36.58 -10.82
CA GLN A 16 1.98 -35.98 -12.15
C GLN A 16 0.80 -35.03 -12.16
N SER A 17 1.01 -33.80 -12.64
CA SER A 17 -0.09 -32.89 -12.94
C SER A 17 -0.49 -33.01 -14.41
N ALA A 18 -1.78 -32.98 -14.68
CA ALA A 18 -2.30 -32.83 -16.03
C ALA A 18 -2.05 -31.39 -16.54
N THR A 19 -2.29 -31.18 -17.82
CA THR A 19 -2.16 -29.88 -18.48
C THR A 19 -2.93 -28.81 -17.68
N GLY A 20 -2.24 -27.75 -17.27
CA GLY A 20 -2.81 -26.65 -16.46
C GLY A 20 -3.06 -26.98 -14.99
N GLY A 21 -2.81 -28.21 -14.55
CA GLY A 21 -2.93 -28.59 -13.15
C GLY A 21 -1.74 -28.13 -12.30
N VAL A 22 -1.98 -28.00 -11.00
CA VAL A 22 -0.96 -27.67 -10.00
C VAL A 22 -0.91 -28.80 -8.96
N ILE A 23 0.30 -29.28 -8.64
CA ILE A 23 0.54 -30.17 -7.51
C ILE A 23 1.28 -29.38 -6.45
N SER A 24 0.65 -29.19 -5.32
CA SER A 24 1.25 -28.57 -4.13
C SER A 24 1.71 -29.65 -3.17
N LEU A 25 2.97 -29.61 -2.76
CA LEU A 25 3.55 -30.52 -1.77
C LEU A 25 3.81 -29.76 -0.48
N ALA A 26 3.11 -30.11 0.57
CA ALA A 26 3.23 -29.49 1.88
C ALA A 26 3.92 -30.41 2.90
N ASN A 27 4.51 -29.83 3.93
CA ASN A 27 5.07 -30.56 5.09
C ASN A 27 6.12 -31.61 4.72
N ASN A 28 7.16 -31.19 3.98
CA ASN A 28 8.28 -32.05 3.59
C ASN A 28 7.90 -33.31 2.76
N ASN A 29 6.76 -33.30 2.11
CA ASN A 29 6.44 -34.36 1.17
C ASN A 29 7.47 -34.39 0.03
N GLN A 30 7.83 -35.61 -0.38
CA GLN A 30 8.72 -35.84 -1.51
C GLN A 30 7.97 -36.61 -2.59
N ALA A 31 8.20 -36.23 -3.83
CA ALA A 31 7.70 -36.96 -4.97
C ALA A 31 8.89 -37.61 -5.67
N GLY A 32 8.98 -38.91 -5.55
CA GLY A 32 10.04 -39.71 -6.18
C GLY A 32 9.59 -40.31 -7.51
N GLY A 33 10.47 -40.35 -8.47
CA GLY A 33 10.27 -40.99 -9.77
C GLY A 33 11.59 -41.37 -10.45
N LYS A 34 11.56 -42.21 -11.47
CA LYS A 34 12.77 -42.68 -12.17
C LYS A 34 13.50 -41.60 -12.95
N THR A 35 12.80 -40.52 -13.30
CA THR A 35 13.32 -39.41 -14.11
C THR A 35 13.42 -38.10 -13.33
N GLY A 36 13.26 -38.17 -12.03
CA GLY A 36 13.29 -37.01 -11.13
C GLY A 36 12.24 -37.12 -10.05
N ASN A 37 12.33 -36.24 -9.04
CA ASN A 37 11.38 -36.24 -7.92
C ASN A 37 9.98 -35.82 -8.34
N THR A 38 9.88 -34.92 -9.30
CA THR A 38 8.61 -34.42 -9.82
C THR A 38 8.69 -34.33 -11.35
N ASN A 39 7.57 -34.57 -12.00
CA ASN A 39 7.41 -34.34 -13.41
C ASN A 39 6.08 -33.66 -13.67
N LYS A 40 6.09 -32.60 -14.47
CA LYS A 40 4.87 -31.95 -14.93
C LYS A 40 4.69 -32.21 -16.42
N ASN A 41 3.46 -32.46 -16.81
CA ASN A 41 3.07 -32.66 -18.17
C ASN A 41 2.15 -31.50 -18.61
N GLY A 42 2.51 -30.87 -19.71
CA GLY A 42 1.64 -29.89 -20.37
C GLY A 42 1.44 -28.58 -19.57
N GLY A 43 2.47 -28.00 -18.99
CA GLY A 43 2.39 -26.65 -18.35
C GLY A 43 1.94 -26.60 -16.89
N GLY A 44 1.73 -27.75 -16.24
CA GLY A 44 1.49 -27.80 -14.79
C GLY A 44 2.69 -27.34 -13.98
N GLN A 45 2.44 -26.88 -12.76
CA GLN A 45 3.47 -26.45 -11.81
C GLN A 45 3.52 -27.39 -10.61
N VAL A 46 4.74 -27.67 -10.13
CA VAL A 46 4.97 -28.44 -8.91
C VAL A 46 5.77 -27.61 -7.92
N TRP A 47 5.28 -27.46 -6.71
CA TRP A 47 5.89 -26.62 -5.69
C TRP A 47 5.58 -27.10 -4.26
N TYR A 48 6.41 -26.71 -3.31
CA TYR A 48 6.15 -26.89 -1.88
C TYR A 48 5.35 -25.74 -1.33
N ASP A 49 4.48 -26.08 -0.41
CA ASP A 49 3.69 -25.16 0.40
C ASP A 49 4.09 -25.36 1.87
N THR A 50 5.21 -24.77 2.29
CA THR A 50 5.63 -24.77 3.69
C THR A 50 5.31 -23.45 4.38
N ASP A 51 5.71 -22.31 3.79
CA ASP A 51 5.37 -20.94 4.22
C ASP A 51 4.94 -20.13 3.00
N GLY A 52 4.23 -20.76 2.09
CA GLY A 52 3.92 -20.33 0.76
C GLY A 52 4.62 -21.20 -0.29
N PRO A 53 4.15 -21.10 -1.55
CA PRO A 53 4.65 -21.95 -2.61
C PRO A 53 6.13 -21.71 -2.88
N LYS A 54 6.92 -22.75 -2.84
CA LYS A 54 8.35 -22.75 -3.21
C LYS A 54 8.75 -24.11 -3.77
N PHE A 55 9.77 -24.14 -4.62
CA PHE A 55 10.37 -25.39 -5.01
C PHE A 55 11.21 -25.97 -3.88
N ALA A 56 11.03 -27.22 -3.60
CA ALA A 56 11.90 -27.91 -2.67
C ALA A 56 13.29 -28.09 -3.29
N THR A 57 14.30 -27.98 -2.47
CA THR A 57 15.66 -28.39 -2.82
C THR A 57 15.65 -29.89 -3.16
N GLY A 58 16.09 -30.25 -4.33
CA GLY A 58 16.09 -31.65 -4.82
C GLY A 58 14.82 -32.07 -5.56
N ASN A 59 13.73 -31.31 -5.51
CA ASN A 59 12.51 -31.57 -6.27
C ASN A 59 12.45 -30.61 -7.46
N GLN A 60 13.10 -30.96 -8.52
CA GLN A 60 13.13 -30.14 -9.72
C GLN A 60 12.15 -30.66 -10.76
N SER A 61 11.52 -29.75 -11.48
CA SER A 61 10.78 -30.10 -12.68
C SER A 61 11.76 -30.57 -13.73
N THR A 62 11.54 -31.75 -14.25
CA THR A 62 12.37 -32.29 -15.36
C THR A 62 12.20 -31.50 -16.65
N ASP A 63 11.19 -30.66 -16.75
CA ASP A 63 10.92 -29.84 -17.95
C ASP A 63 11.65 -28.49 -17.91
N GLY A 64 12.55 -28.26 -16.96
CA GLY A 64 13.29 -27.00 -16.84
C GLY A 64 12.43 -25.77 -16.52
N GLY A 65 11.22 -25.99 -16.02
CA GLY A 65 10.34 -24.88 -15.60
C GLY A 65 10.95 -24.06 -14.49
N THR A 66 10.96 -22.74 -14.65
CA THR A 66 11.39 -21.82 -13.61
C THR A 66 10.43 -21.89 -12.41
N ALA A 67 10.98 -22.00 -11.21
CA ALA A 67 10.18 -21.92 -9.99
C ALA A 67 9.31 -20.65 -10.03
N PRO A 68 8.02 -20.73 -9.68
CA PRO A 68 7.24 -19.53 -9.53
C PRO A 68 7.91 -18.66 -8.45
N VAL A 69 8.21 -17.43 -8.81
CA VAL A 69 8.72 -16.46 -7.85
C VAL A 69 7.56 -16.16 -6.87
N VAL A 70 7.70 -16.69 -5.66
CA VAL A 70 6.74 -16.35 -4.60
C VAL A 70 7.06 -14.94 -4.13
N SER A 71 6.34 -14.01 -4.70
CA SER A 71 6.40 -12.64 -4.25
C SER A 71 5.66 -12.50 -2.92
N THR A 72 6.39 -12.50 -1.82
CA THR A 72 5.82 -12.27 -0.49
C THR A 72 5.32 -10.84 -0.38
N THR A 73 4.15 -10.67 0.24
CA THR A 73 3.66 -9.33 0.57
C THR A 73 4.40 -8.82 1.80
N LYS A 74 5.12 -7.72 1.62
CA LYS A 74 5.79 -6.98 2.68
C LYS A 74 4.94 -5.78 3.12
N SER A 75 5.22 -5.23 4.28
CA SER A 75 4.62 -3.97 4.70
C SER A 75 5.62 -3.08 5.41
N ILE A 76 5.51 -1.78 5.18
CA ILE A 76 6.21 -0.76 5.96
C ILE A 76 5.19 0.21 6.57
N THR A 77 5.60 0.82 7.66
CA THR A 77 4.84 1.90 8.31
C THR A 77 5.72 3.12 8.40
N ILE A 78 5.30 4.20 7.76
CA ILE A 78 6.01 5.48 7.75
C ILE A 78 5.17 6.55 8.43
N LYS A 79 5.83 7.47 9.11
CA LYS A 79 5.21 8.60 9.78
C LYS A 79 5.58 9.89 9.05
N SER A 80 4.66 10.85 8.94
CA SER A 80 4.99 12.16 8.39
C SER A 80 6.05 12.85 9.24
N SER A 81 6.99 13.53 8.59
CA SER A 81 7.99 14.36 9.27
C SER A 81 7.35 15.55 9.95
N TYR A 82 6.36 16.14 9.30
CA TYR A 82 5.51 17.20 9.82
C TYR A 82 4.28 17.41 8.93
N GLY A 83 3.30 18.15 9.43
CA GLY A 83 2.18 18.66 8.65
C GLY A 83 2.07 20.18 8.77
N ASP A 84 1.47 20.80 7.78
CA ASP A 84 1.22 22.24 7.78
C ASP A 84 0.09 22.62 6.84
N THR A 85 -0.38 23.85 6.94
CA THR A 85 -1.47 24.41 6.16
C THR A 85 -1.02 25.66 5.42
N TYR A 86 -1.22 25.69 4.10
CA TYR A 86 -1.11 26.91 3.31
C TYR A 86 -2.45 27.61 3.24
N ARG A 87 -2.48 28.93 3.50
CA ARG A 87 -3.67 29.78 3.43
C ARG A 87 -3.64 30.58 2.15
N SER A 88 -4.47 30.23 1.16
CA SER A 88 -4.29 30.73 -0.22
C SER A 88 -4.96 32.06 -0.51
N SER A 89 -6.10 32.37 0.10
CA SER A 89 -6.87 33.55 -0.28
C SER A 89 -6.39 34.84 0.41
N VAL A 90 -6.26 34.84 1.73
CA VAL A 90 -5.98 36.06 2.50
C VAL A 90 -4.49 36.25 2.78
N TYR A 91 -3.83 35.22 3.28
CA TYR A 91 -2.46 35.34 3.82
C TYR A 91 -1.38 34.90 2.84
N LYS A 92 -1.69 34.04 1.88
CA LYS A 92 -0.77 33.46 0.88
C LYS A 92 0.55 32.94 1.48
N ASN A 93 0.44 32.22 2.62
CA ASN A 93 1.58 31.71 3.36
C ASN A 93 1.28 30.37 4.07
N TRP A 94 2.36 29.69 4.45
CA TRP A 94 2.32 28.54 5.34
C TRP A 94 2.13 28.98 6.79
N LYS A 95 1.19 28.35 7.49
CA LYS A 95 0.82 28.71 8.87
C LYS A 95 1.89 28.38 9.91
N LYS A 96 2.63 27.30 9.69
CA LYS A 96 3.77 26.82 10.50
C LYS A 96 3.42 26.52 11.96
N ASP A 97 2.21 26.09 12.24
CA ASP A 97 1.73 25.74 13.60
C ASP A 97 1.59 24.22 13.82
N GLY A 98 2.07 23.40 12.89
CA GLY A 98 2.05 21.95 13.01
C GLY A 98 0.66 21.34 12.92
N THR A 99 -0.31 22.03 12.32
CA THR A 99 -1.66 21.50 12.08
C THR A 99 -1.99 21.50 10.60
N VAL A 100 -2.83 20.56 10.20
CA VAL A 100 -3.26 20.37 8.80
C VAL A 100 -4.75 20.64 8.70
N ARG A 101 -5.14 21.56 7.82
CA ARG A 101 -6.51 22.02 7.70
C ARG A 101 -7.02 21.97 6.29
N GLN A 102 -8.34 21.83 6.14
CA GLN A 102 -9.10 22.04 4.91
C GLN A 102 -10.29 22.99 5.19
N GLY A 103 -10.93 23.48 4.13
CA GLY A 103 -12.05 24.40 4.22
C GLY A 103 -11.62 25.83 4.55
N ASP A 104 -12.54 26.66 4.99
CA ASP A 104 -12.27 28.03 5.44
C ASP A 104 -13.15 28.39 6.65
N TYR A 105 -12.57 29.05 7.63
CA TYR A 105 -13.25 29.60 8.79
C TYR A 105 -12.88 31.09 8.99
N GLY A 106 -12.92 31.87 7.90
CA GLY A 106 -12.61 33.30 7.92
C GLY A 106 -11.12 33.65 7.99
N TYR A 107 -10.24 32.64 7.92
CA TYR A 107 -8.78 32.81 7.97
C TYR A 107 -8.10 32.49 6.64
N GLY A 108 -8.88 32.36 5.57
CA GLY A 108 -8.45 32.01 4.23
C GLY A 108 -8.53 30.52 3.91
N ASP A 109 -8.61 30.24 2.63
CA ASP A 109 -8.74 28.91 2.06
C ASP A 109 -7.58 28.01 2.49
N CYS A 110 -7.89 26.95 3.23
CA CYS A 110 -6.92 26.07 3.85
C CYS A 110 -6.57 24.89 2.92
N ASN A 111 -5.29 24.73 2.65
CA ASN A 111 -4.71 23.64 1.86
C ASN A 111 -3.71 22.90 2.76
N GLY A 112 -4.14 21.81 3.36
CA GLY A 112 -3.35 21.05 4.33
C GLY A 112 -2.48 19.97 3.70
N CYS A 113 -1.21 19.87 4.14
CA CYS A 113 -0.27 18.86 3.64
C CYS A 113 0.47 18.18 4.79
N TRP A 114 0.68 16.86 4.66
CA TRP A 114 1.61 16.06 5.45
C TRP A 114 2.81 15.69 4.59
N PHE A 115 4.00 16.02 5.04
CA PHE A 115 5.26 15.81 4.34
C PHE A 115 6.03 14.64 4.95
N PHE A 116 6.56 13.76 4.12
CA PHE A 116 7.25 12.54 4.55
C PHE A 116 8.74 12.54 4.14
N GLY A 117 9.26 13.65 3.63
CA GLY A 117 10.63 13.71 3.15
C GLY A 117 10.89 12.69 2.03
N SER A 118 11.83 11.79 2.27
CA SER A 118 12.20 10.71 1.34
C SER A 118 11.61 9.34 1.71
N ALA A 119 10.74 9.24 2.72
CA ALA A 119 10.31 7.95 3.26
C ALA A 119 9.61 7.03 2.23
N PHE A 120 8.94 7.59 1.21
CA PHE A 120 8.36 6.81 0.12
C PHE A 120 9.39 6.19 -0.83
N ALA A 121 10.69 6.59 -0.74
CA ALA A 121 11.73 6.02 -1.58
C ALA A 121 11.97 4.53 -1.32
N GLU A 122 11.68 4.04 -0.10
CA GLU A 122 11.83 2.64 0.29
C GLU A 122 10.96 1.68 -0.53
N VAL A 123 9.84 2.15 -1.08
CA VAL A 123 8.92 1.34 -1.88
C VAL A 123 8.93 1.71 -3.36
N LYS A 124 9.87 2.56 -3.79
CA LYS A 124 10.00 2.94 -5.19
C LYS A 124 10.38 1.72 -6.04
N GLY A 125 9.66 1.50 -7.11
CA GLY A 125 9.83 0.34 -8.01
C GLY A 125 9.01 -0.89 -7.59
N ALA A 126 8.64 -1.01 -6.31
CA ALA A 126 7.84 -2.11 -5.80
C ALA A 126 6.40 -2.10 -6.34
N THR A 127 5.76 -3.25 -6.35
CA THR A 127 4.33 -3.34 -6.69
C THR A 127 3.49 -3.06 -5.46
N ILE A 128 2.95 -1.84 -5.37
CA ILE A 128 2.11 -1.41 -4.25
C ILE A 128 0.75 -2.08 -4.34
N LYS A 129 0.30 -2.71 -3.25
CA LYS A 129 -0.97 -3.45 -3.17
C LYS A 129 -2.07 -2.63 -2.48
N LYS A 130 -1.69 -1.98 -1.40
CA LYS A 130 -2.62 -1.21 -0.58
C LYS A 130 -1.86 -0.17 0.22
N VAL A 131 -2.48 0.98 0.41
CA VAL A 131 -1.99 2.02 1.31
C VAL A 131 -3.09 2.36 2.30
N THR A 132 -2.75 2.49 3.57
CA THR A 132 -3.67 3.01 4.58
C THR A 132 -3.07 4.23 5.23
N ILE A 133 -3.86 5.29 5.39
CA ILE A 133 -3.47 6.51 6.10
C ILE A 133 -4.36 6.69 7.32
N THR A 134 -3.75 6.83 8.49
CA THR A 134 -4.46 7.09 9.75
C THR A 134 -4.36 8.56 10.11
N ILE A 135 -5.51 9.22 10.23
CA ILE A 135 -5.65 10.66 10.46
C ILE A 135 -6.39 10.88 11.77
N THR A 136 -5.92 11.83 12.57
CA THR A 136 -6.60 12.30 13.78
C THR A 136 -7.11 13.71 13.54
N ARG A 137 -8.43 13.90 13.63
CA ARG A 137 -9.05 15.22 13.66
C ARG A 137 -8.96 15.77 15.08
N GLN A 138 -8.45 16.98 15.21
CA GLN A 138 -8.35 17.70 16.48
C GLN A 138 -9.62 18.51 16.78
N SER A 139 -9.65 19.16 17.92
CA SER A 139 -10.63 20.19 18.23
C SER A 139 -10.48 21.38 17.28
N GLY A 140 -11.57 22.02 16.95
CA GLY A 140 -11.64 23.15 16.02
C GLY A 140 -12.38 22.80 14.71
N GLY A 141 -12.98 23.83 14.16
CA GLY A 141 -13.85 23.70 12.98
C GLY A 141 -15.27 23.27 13.33
N SER A 142 -15.96 22.67 12.37
CA SER A 142 -17.33 22.18 12.52
C SER A 142 -17.46 21.21 13.70
N SER A 143 -18.49 21.33 14.51
CA SER A 143 -18.82 20.38 15.58
C SER A 143 -19.32 19.03 15.03
N SER A 144 -19.87 19.04 13.83
CA SER A 144 -20.32 17.83 13.14
C SER A 144 -19.15 17.03 12.55
N ALA A 145 -19.41 15.80 12.18
CA ALA A 145 -18.44 15.03 11.39
C ALA A 145 -18.20 15.70 10.04
N VAL A 146 -16.93 15.80 9.64
CA VAL A 146 -16.51 16.44 8.39
C VAL A 146 -15.80 15.41 7.50
N GLY A 147 -16.17 15.39 6.22
CA GLY A 147 -15.48 14.61 5.20
C GLY A 147 -14.12 15.24 4.88
N LEU A 148 -13.05 14.58 5.27
CA LEU A 148 -11.69 14.95 4.90
C LEU A 148 -11.39 14.42 3.50
N VAL A 149 -11.25 15.30 2.51
CA VAL A 149 -10.92 14.91 1.12
C VAL A 149 -9.40 14.77 1.01
N VAL A 150 -8.93 13.52 1.09
CA VAL A 150 -7.51 13.20 1.06
C VAL A 150 -7.02 13.15 -0.38
N LYS A 151 -5.90 13.81 -0.65
CA LYS A 151 -5.25 13.90 -1.95
C LYS A 151 -3.75 13.61 -1.84
N SER A 152 -3.15 13.05 -2.89
CA SER A 152 -1.70 12.87 -2.99
C SER A 152 -1.00 14.15 -3.46
N HIS A 153 0.28 14.31 -3.14
CA HIS A 153 1.13 15.38 -3.67
C HIS A 153 2.58 14.93 -3.86
N GLY A 154 3.34 15.67 -4.66
CA GLY A 154 4.74 15.36 -5.02
C GLY A 154 5.79 16.14 -4.23
N TYR A 155 5.44 16.75 -3.09
CA TYR A 155 6.35 17.59 -2.32
C TYR A 155 6.97 16.83 -1.15
N SER A 156 8.30 16.83 -1.04
CA SER A 156 9.02 16.29 0.13
C SER A 156 9.01 17.27 1.33
N GLY A 157 8.72 18.53 1.08
CA GLY A 157 8.60 19.62 2.06
C GLY A 157 7.73 20.73 1.51
N ARG A 158 7.56 21.83 2.26
CA ARG A 158 6.72 22.96 1.84
C ARG A 158 7.22 23.57 0.52
N PRO A 159 6.40 23.65 -0.54
CA PRO A 159 6.72 24.48 -1.69
C PRO A 159 6.71 25.97 -1.32
N SER A 160 7.29 26.82 -2.14
CA SER A 160 7.35 28.28 -1.92
C SER A 160 5.96 28.94 -1.96
N GLY A 161 5.03 28.37 -2.74
CA GLY A 161 3.65 28.85 -2.91
C GLY A 161 2.60 27.86 -2.44
N ALA A 162 1.37 28.04 -2.94
CA ALA A 162 0.27 27.13 -2.70
C ALA A 162 0.60 25.73 -3.21
N PRO A 163 0.29 24.66 -2.43
CA PRO A 163 0.49 23.30 -2.90
C PRO A 163 -0.53 22.97 -4.00
N SER A 164 -0.07 22.24 -5.01
CA SER A 164 -0.92 21.55 -5.96
C SER A 164 -1.03 20.08 -5.58
N TYR A 165 -2.23 19.55 -5.72
CA TYR A 165 -2.49 18.13 -5.46
C TYR A 165 -2.55 17.36 -6.77
N ARG A 166 -2.30 16.06 -6.69
CA ARG A 166 -2.29 15.15 -7.85
C ARG A 166 -3.63 14.43 -7.95
N THR A 167 -3.79 13.36 -7.20
CA THR A 167 -4.90 12.44 -7.30
C THR A 167 -5.67 12.39 -5.98
N THR A 168 -7.01 12.42 -6.05
CA THR A 168 -7.86 12.22 -4.87
C THR A 168 -7.80 10.76 -4.44
N ALA A 169 -7.43 10.55 -3.19
CA ALA A 169 -7.31 9.22 -2.56
C ALA A 169 -8.65 8.70 -2.05
N GLY A 170 -9.51 9.60 -1.61
CA GLY A 170 -10.81 9.30 -1.06
C GLY A 170 -11.23 10.32 0.00
N THR A 171 -12.38 10.05 0.63
CA THR A 171 -12.92 10.89 1.70
C THR A 171 -13.04 10.08 2.98
N LEU A 172 -12.58 10.64 4.10
CA LEU A 172 -12.66 10.07 5.44
C LEU A 172 -13.50 10.97 6.32
N SER A 173 -14.68 10.53 6.73
CA SER A 173 -15.55 11.30 7.63
C SER A 173 -15.11 11.11 9.08
N LEU A 174 -14.78 12.22 9.79
CA LEU A 174 -14.34 12.19 11.18
C LEU A 174 -15.10 13.19 12.02
N ALA A 175 -15.58 12.75 13.16
CA ALA A 175 -16.04 13.65 14.24
C ALA A 175 -14.83 14.38 14.88
N THR A 176 -15.10 15.46 15.58
CA THR A 176 -14.09 16.19 16.36
C THR A 176 -13.43 15.27 17.39
N GLY A 177 -12.12 15.30 17.48
CA GLY A 177 -11.31 14.46 18.37
C GLY A 177 -11.15 13.01 17.93
N ALA A 178 -11.80 12.58 16.86
CA ALA A 178 -11.75 11.21 16.38
C ALA A 178 -10.51 10.94 15.51
N SER A 179 -10.07 9.69 15.54
CA SER A 179 -9.10 9.13 14.59
C SER A 179 -9.79 8.12 13.67
N GLY A 180 -9.32 8.04 12.44
CA GLY A 180 -9.83 7.08 11.47
C GLY A 180 -8.78 6.73 10.43
N THR A 181 -9.07 5.68 9.67
CA THR A 181 -8.16 5.15 8.66
C THR A 181 -8.82 5.13 7.29
N LEU A 182 -8.19 5.75 6.31
CA LEU A 182 -8.57 5.66 4.90
C LEU A 182 -7.73 4.59 4.23
N THR A 183 -8.40 3.63 3.58
CA THR A 183 -7.74 2.63 2.72
C THR A 183 -7.75 3.12 1.28
N ILE A 184 -6.57 3.13 0.66
CA ILE A 184 -6.33 3.61 -0.70
C ILE A 184 -5.97 2.40 -1.57
N THR A 185 -6.84 2.08 -2.53
CA THR A 185 -6.66 1.02 -3.52
C THR A 185 -6.68 1.56 -4.96
N ASN A 186 -6.81 2.87 -5.13
CA ASN A 186 -6.82 3.53 -6.42
C ASN A 186 -5.50 3.25 -7.15
N SER A 187 -5.57 2.60 -8.31
CA SER A 187 -4.40 2.16 -9.09
C SER A 187 -3.50 3.31 -9.53
N THR A 188 -4.07 4.50 -9.80
CA THR A 188 -3.29 5.69 -10.16
C THR A 188 -2.35 6.08 -9.03
N ILE A 189 -2.86 6.18 -7.79
CA ILE A 189 -2.03 6.54 -6.62
C ILE A 189 -1.00 5.44 -6.34
N LEU A 190 -1.39 4.16 -6.42
CA LEU A 190 -0.45 3.05 -6.20
C LEU A 190 0.70 3.09 -7.21
N ASN A 191 0.41 3.38 -8.48
CA ASN A 191 1.42 3.55 -9.52
C ASN A 191 2.26 4.82 -9.34
N GLU A 192 1.66 5.92 -8.87
CA GLU A 192 2.39 7.16 -8.54
C GLU A 192 3.35 6.96 -7.36
N ILE A 193 3.00 6.14 -6.36
CA ILE A 193 3.91 5.75 -5.27
C ILE A 193 5.03 4.89 -5.82
N LYS A 194 4.72 3.86 -6.62
CA LYS A 194 5.70 3.00 -7.28
C LYS A 194 6.73 3.80 -8.10
N SER A 195 6.28 4.80 -8.84
CA SER A 195 7.17 5.68 -9.64
C SER A 195 7.96 6.68 -8.81
N GLY A 196 7.59 6.90 -7.53
CA GLY A 196 8.16 7.92 -6.66
C GLY A 196 7.60 9.33 -6.90
N ALA A 197 6.49 9.44 -7.65
CA ALA A 197 5.82 10.72 -7.91
C ALA A 197 5.04 11.24 -6.69
N VAL A 198 4.53 10.35 -5.82
CA VAL A 198 3.92 10.70 -4.54
C VAL A 198 5.02 10.79 -3.48
N LYS A 199 5.05 11.90 -2.75
CA LYS A 199 5.94 12.15 -1.62
C LYS A 199 5.18 12.56 -0.36
N GLY A 200 3.85 12.64 -0.45
CA GLY A 200 3.01 12.98 0.68
C GLY A 200 1.52 12.98 0.33
N PHE A 201 0.75 13.26 1.36
CA PHE A 201 -0.70 13.41 1.28
C PHE A 201 -1.12 14.73 1.90
N GLY A 202 -2.31 15.19 1.54
CA GLY A 202 -2.90 16.36 2.14
C GLY A 202 -4.41 16.32 2.07
N ILE A 203 -5.05 17.35 2.60
CA ILE A 203 -6.49 17.52 2.57
C ILE A 203 -6.86 18.86 1.95
N GLN A 204 -7.81 18.82 1.03
CA GLN A 204 -8.37 20.00 0.38
C GLN A 204 -9.75 19.68 -0.16
N THR A 205 -10.69 20.57 0.09
CA THR A 205 -12.07 20.48 -0.37
C THR A 205 -12.62 21.87 -0.68
N THR A 206 -13.94 22.02 -0.72
CA THR A 206 -14.59 23.32 -0.82
C THR A 206 -14.17 24.23 0.33
N TYR A 207 -13.94 25.51 0.04
CA TYR A 207 -13.49 26.50 1.00
C TYR A 207 -14.70 27.17 1.64
N ASP A 208 -15.22 26.53 2.67
CA ASP A 208 -16.31 27.02 3.51
C ASP A 208 -16.19 26.49 4.94
N SER A 209 -17.01 27.03 5.83
CA SER A 209 -16.98 26.67 7.24
C SER A 209 -17.56 25.29 7.56
N ALA A 210 -18.46 24.79 6.72
CA ALA A 210 -19.05 23.47 6.90
C ALA A 210 -18.02 22.35 6.66
N HIS A 211 -17.05 22.60 5.77
CA HIS A 211 -15.96 21.69 5.47
C HIS A 211 -14.67 22.00 6.25
N TYR A 212 -14.69 23.00 7.12
CA TYR A 212 -13.51 23.34 7.90
C TYR A 212 -13.20 22.27 8.96
N ALA A 213 -12.01 21.73 8.90
CA ALA A 213 -11.51 20.76 9.86
C ALA A 213 -10.03 21.00 10.16
N VAL A 214 -9.66 20.75 11.42
CA VAL A 214 -8.29 20.81 11.91
C VAL A 214 -7.83 19.39 12.21
N CYS A 215 -6.70 18.98 11.67
CA CYS A 215 -6.11 17.67 11.87
C CYS A 215 -4.72 17.78 12.50
N SER A 216 -4.27 16.71 13.15
CA SER A 216 -2.90 16.58 13.62
C SER A 216 -1.91 16.77 12.45
N GLY A 217 -0.81 17.46 12.71
CA GLY A 217 0.32 17.55 11.77
C GLY A 217 1.09 16.24 11.61
N SER A 218 0.74 15.23 12.39
CA SER A 218 1.34 13.91 12.30
C SER A 218 0.31 12.86 11.87
N VAL A 219 0.64 12.13 10.80
CA VAL A 219 -0.12 10.97 10.32
C VAL A 219 0.80 9.78 10.10
N THR A 220 0.19 8.60 10.12
CA THR A 220 0.88 7.34 9.84
C THR A 220 0.33 6.74 8.56
N VAL A 221 1.23 6.28 7.70
CA VAL A 221 0.91 5.58 6.45
C VAL A 221 1.50 4.18 6.51
N LYS A 222 0.65 3.17 6.33
CA LYS A 222 1.08 1.78 6.14
C LYS A 222 0.96 1.42 4.67
N ILE A 223 2.00 0.84 4.10
CA ILE A 223 2.08 0.43 2.70
C ILE A 223 2.30 -1.08 2.64
N GLU A 224 1.44 -1.78 1.94
CA GLU A 224 1.59 -3.20 1.62
C GLU A 224 2.06 -3.32 0.16
N TYR A 225 3.16 -4.05 -0.07
CA TYR A 225 3.82 -4.10 -1.37
C TYR A 225 4.50 -5.44 -1.63
N ARG A 226 4.91 -5.66 -2.88
CA ARG A 226 5.72 -6.79 -3.34
C ARG A 226 6.90 -6.26 -4.16
N GLU A 227 8.04 -6.85 -3.91
CA GLU A 227 9.25 -6.66 -4.72
C GLU A 227 9.27 -7.63 -5.88
#